data_7e138df0fdf46093200327fb28e20e8e
#
_entry.id   7e138df0fdf46093200327fb28e20e8e
#
_cell.length_a   1.000
_cell.length_b   1.000
_cell.length_c   1.000
_cell.angle_alpha   90.00
_cell.angle_beta   90.00
_cell.angle_gamma   90.00
#
_symmetry.space_group_name_H-M   'P 1'
#
loop_
_entity.id
_entity.type
_entity.pdbx_description
1 polymer ?
#
loop_
_entity_poly.entity_id
_entity_poly.type
_entity_poly.pdbx_seq_one_letter_code
_entity_poly.pdbx_strand_id
1 'polypeptide(L)'
;MYPEYFPGYLNKGLFGKAMGQLWNLETVNIRDYANDKHKVVDDTPYGGGNGMVIKADVLAKSLDENIKEKEKIIYLSPRGKLFNYKYAKELSNEKSLNLICGHFEGVDERVIQSRNIEEVSIGDFILSGGEVAAFVVLDSILRFIPGVLGNENSAQEESFENGLLEYPQFTKPQIWE
;
A
#
# COMPACT_ATOMS: atom_id res chain seq x y z
N MET A 1 -11.53 3.03 1.69
CA MET A 1 -12.95 3.38 1.56
C MET A 1 -13.58 2.81 0.29
N TYR A 2 -12.78 2.38 -0.65
CA TYR A 2 -13.22 1.82 -1.94
C TYR A 2 -12.59 0.43 -2.14
N PRO A 3 -13.02 -0.58 -1.36
CA PRO A 3 -12.48 -1.94 -1.46
C PRO A 3 -12.65 -2.54 -2.86
N GLU A 4 -13.63 -2.08 -3.62
CA GLU A 4 -13.91 -2.50 -5.00
C GLU A 4 -12.81 -2.17 -6.00
N TYR A 5 -11.87 -1.28 -5.68
CA TYR A 5 -10.70 -1.06 -6.53
C TYR A 5 -9.74 -2.25 -6.51
N PHE A 6 -9.76 -3.02 -5.43
CA PHE A 6 -8.89 -4.18 -5.27
C PHE A 6 -9.56 -5.49 -5.71
N PRO A 7 -8.81 -6.45 -6.21
CA PRO A 7 -7.36 -6.41 -6.44
C PRO A 7 -6.95 -5.66 -7.72
N GLY A 8 -7.87 -5.10 -8.49
CA GLY A 8 -7.58 -4.35 -9.70
C GLY A 8 -6.76 -5.16 -10.71
N TYR A 9 -5.68 -4.57 -11.25
CA TYR A 9 -4.80 -5.25 -12.20
C TYR A 9 -3.93 -6.35 -11.55
N LEU A 10 -3.78 -6.35 -10.23
CA LEU A 10 -2.98 -7.36 -9.52
C LEU A 10 -3.58 -8.78 -9.65
N ASN A 11 -4.84 -8.91 -10.08
CA ASN A 11 -5.41 -10.23 -10.39
C ASN A 11 -5.10 -10.72 -11.82
N LYS A 12 -4.22 -10.04 -12.55
CA LYS A 12 -3.83 -10.37 -13.92
C LYS A 12 -2.34 -10.72 -14.01
N GLY A 13 -1.96 -11.29 -15.14
CA GLY A 13 -0.56 -11.61 -15.42
C GLY A 13 0.06 -12.56 -14.40
N LEU A 14 1.30 -12.29 -14.00
CA LEU A 14 2.06 -13.11 -13.06
C LEU A 14 1.49 -12.99 -11.64
N PHE A 15 1.15 -11.80 -11.21
CA PHE A 15 0.56 -11.57 -9.88
C PHE A 15 -0.75 -12.33 -9.71
N GLY A 16 -1.64 -12.29 -10.71
CA GLY A 16 -2.91 -13.00 -10.65
C GLY A 16 -2.77 -14.52 -10.65
N LYS A 17 -1.76 -15.06 -11.34
CA LYS A 17 -1.47 -16.51 -11.30
C LYS A 17 -0.95 -16.96 -9.94
N ALA A 18 -0.21 -16.11 -9.25
CA ALA A 18 0.36 -16.38 -7.94
C ALA A 18 -0.64 -16.12 -6.79
N MET A 19 -1.68 -15.34 -7.02
CA MET A 19 -2.72 -15.03 -6.04
C MET A 19 -3.45 -16.30 -5.60
N GLY A 20 -3.69 -16.43 -4.30
CA GLY A 20 -4.30 -17.62 -3.69
C GLY A 20 -3.32 -18.76 -3.43
N GLN A 21 -2.07 -18.67 -3.91
CA GLN A 21 -1.03 -19.67 -3.71
C GLN A 21 0.18 -19.10 -2.97
N LEU A 22 0.76 -18.02 -3.48
CA LEU A 22 1.97 -17.38 -2.94
C LEU A 22 1.67 -16.10 -2.16
N TRP A 23 0.58 -15.44 -2.48
CA TRP A 23 0.11 -14.25 -1.78
C TRP A 23 -1.41 -14.15 -1.82
N ASN A 24 -1.98 -13.41 -0.89
CA ASN A 24 -3.41 -13.13 -0.80
C ASN A 24 -3.64 -11.65 -0.53
N LEU A 25 -4.81 -11.17 -0.86
CA LEU A 25 -5.29 -9.84 -0.55
C LEU A 25 -6.67 -9.92 0.07
N GLU A 26 -6.82 -9.25 1.20
CA GLU A 26 -8.11 -9.00 1.83
C GLU A 26 -8.35 -7.50 1.91
N THR A 27 -9.59 -7.09 1.78
CA THR A 27 -9.98 -5.69 1.87
C THR A 27 -10.98 -5.48 2.99
N VAL A 28 -10.76 -4.44 3.79
CA VAL A 28 -11.63 -4.04 4.88
C VAL A 28 -12.21 -2.67 4.56
N ASN A 29 -13.55 -2.57 4.56
CA ASN A 29 -14.20 -1.29 4.40
C ASN A 29 -14.42 -0.63 5.77
N ILE A 30 -13.70 0.45 6.05
CA ILE A 30 -13.81 1.17 7.33
C ILE A 30 -15.23 1.67 7.62
N ARG A 31 -16.08 1.87 6.60
CA ARG A 31 -17.49 2.26 6.79
C ARG A 31 -18.30 1.24 7.58
N ASP A 32 -17.88 -0.02 7.57
CA ASP A 32 -18.59 -1.07 8.29
C ASP A 32 -18.40 -0.98 9.81
N TYR A 33 -17.44 -0.17 10.26
CA TYR A 33 -17.11 0.09 11.67
C TYR A 33 -17.70 1.42 12.21
N ALA A 34 -18.36 2.21 11.34
CA ALA A 34 -19.09 3.38 11.77
C ALA A 34 -20.36 2.99 12.52
N ASN A 35 -20.63 3.66 13.63
CA ASN A 35 -21.74 3.31 14.53
C ASN A 35 -23.07 3.98 14.14
N ASP A 36 -23.04 4.95 13.22
CA ASP A 36 -24.22 5.70 12.79
C ASP A 36 -24.92 5.06 11.59
N LYS A 37 -26.20 5.40 11.39
CA LYS A 37 -27.04 4.87 10.30
C LYS A 37 -26.49 5.18 8.90
N HIS A 38 -25.76 6.27 8.74
CA HIS A 38 -25.23 6.73 7.46
C HIS A 38 -23.81 6.27 7.21
N LYS A 39 -23.22 5.52 8.14
CA LYS A 39 -21.84 5.02 8.07
C LYS A 39 -20.83 6.12 7.77
N VAL A 40 -20.93 7.22 8.51
CA VAL A 40 -20.07 8.40 8.38
C VAL A 40 -18.69 8.11 8.97
N VAL A 41 -17.65 8.21 8.12
CA VAL A 41 -16.27 7.85 8.48
C VAL A 41 -15.36 9.05 8.70
N ASP A 42 -15.83 10.25 8.39
CA ASP A 42 -15.08 11.49 8.38
C ASP A 42 -15.81 12.60 9.13
N ASP A 43 -15.09 13.62 9.56
CA ASP A 43 -15.62 14.82 10.21
C ASP A 43 -14.70 16.02 9.94
N THR A 44 -15.17 17.21 10.26
CA THR A 44 -14.37 18.43 10.15
C THR A 44 -13.13 18.38 11.05
N PRO A 45 -11.99 18.96 10.62
CA PRO A 45 -10.81 19.03 11.46
C PRO A 45 -11.06 19.74 12.79
N TYR A 46 -10.55 19.20 13.89
CA TYR A 46 -10.61 19.87 15.18
C TYR A 46 -9.84 21.20 15.14
N GLY A 47 -10.49 22.27 15.55
CA GLY A 47 -9.92 23.61 15.45
C GLY A 47 -10.26 24.35 14.15
N GLY A 48 -11.01 23.73 13.25
CA GLY A 48 -11.42 24.30 11.96
C GLY A 48 -10.40 24.00 10.85
N GLY A 49 -10.71 24.44 9.66
CA GLY A 49 -9.93 24.20 8.44
C GLY A 49 -10.82 23.68 7.31
N ASN A 50 -10.23 23.61 6.10
CA ASN A 50 -10.91 23.03 4.94
C ASN A 50 -10.77 21.51 4.93
N GLY A 51 -11.71 20.84 4.27
CA GLY A 51 -11.68 19.40 4.09
C GLY A 51 -12.23 18.62 5.28
N MET A 52 -12.01 17.32 5.27
CA MET A 52 -12.51 16.35 6.24
C MET A 52 -11.35 15.47 6.71
N VAL A 53 -11.46 14.86 7.88
CA VAL A 53 -10.47 13.92 8.44
C VAL A 53 -11.18 12.62 8.79
N ILE A 54 -10.56 11.49 8.49
CA ILE A 54 -11.09 10.17 8.88
C ILE A 54 -11.08 10.07 10.40
N LYS A 55 -12.24 9.74 10.97
CA LYS A 55 -12.51 9.69 12.40
C LYS A 55 -11.68 8.66 13.12
N ALA A 56 -11.18 9.02 14.31
CA ALA A 56 -10.35 8.17 15.13
C ALA A 56 -11.07 6.90 15.58
N ASP A 57 -12.30 7.00 16.06
CA ASP A 57 -13.09 5.88 16.58
C ASP A 57 -13.37 4.82 15.51
N VAL A 58 -13.73 5.25 14.29
CA VAL A 58 -14.04 4.38 13.17
C VAL A 58 -12.78 3.62 12.70
N LEU A 59 -11.69 4.35 12.47
CA LEU A 59 -10.44 3.73 12.01
C LEU A 59 -9.86 2.82 13.10
N ALA A 60 -9.81 3.28 14.34
CA ALA A 60 -9.29 2.49 15.46
C ALA A 60 -10.04 1.17 15.62
N LYS A 61 -11.38 1.21 15.62
CA LYS A 61 -12.20 0.00 15.71
C LYS A 61 -11.94 -0.96 14.54
N SER A 62 -11.84 -0.44 13.32
CA SER A 62 -11.52 -1.24 12.14
C SER A 62 -10.17 -1.94 12.30
N LEU A 63 -9.14 -1.25 12.78
CA LEU A 63 -7.82 -1.85 13.00
C LEU A 63 -7.86 -2.89 14.12
N ASP A 64 -8.47 -2.59 15.25
CA ASP A 64 -8.51 -3.45 16.42
C ASP A 64 -9.27 -4.78 16.18
N GLU A 65 -10.26 -4.76 15.27
CA GLU A 65 -11.04 -5.96 14.94
C GLU A 65 -10.41 -6.83 13.83
N ASN A 66 -9.54 -6.26 12.97
CA ASN A 66 -9.01 -6.97 11.81
C ASN A 66 -7.51 -7.26 11.87
N ILE A 67 -6.75 -6.53 12.66
CA ILE A 67 -5.29 -6.65 12.71
C ILE A 67 -4.87 -7.38 13.98
N LYS A 68 -4.05 -8.41 13.82
CA LYS A 68 -3.51 -9.18 14.94
C LYS A 68 -2.32 -8.43 15.56
N GLU A 69 -2.09 -8.72 16.83
CA GLU A 69 -0.95 -8.18 17.56
C GLU A 69 0.37 -8.46 16.83
N LYS A 70 1.20 -7.43 16.67
CA LYS A 70 2.51 -7.44 15.99
C LYS A 70 2.49 -7.47 14.45
N GLU A 71 1.34 -7.43 13.80
CA GLU A 71 1.32 -7.22 12.35
C GLU A 71 1.73 -5.79 11.99
N LYS A 72 2.48 -5.66 10.91
CA LYS A 72 2.92 -4.34 10.44
C LYS A 72 1.76 -3.56 9.85
N ILE A 73 1.64 -2.29 10.25
CA ILE A 73 0.62 -1.37 9.76
C ILE A 73 1.30 -0.17 9.12
N ILE A 74 0.97 0.11 7.88
CA ILE A 74 1.48 1.25 7.12
C ILE A 74 0.31 2.14 6.70
N TYR A 75 0.42 3.42 6.99
CA TYR A 75 -0.45 4.45 6.44
C TYR A 75 0.24 5.15 5.27
N LEU A 76 -0.40 5.13 4.11
CA LEU A 76 0.10 5.77 2.90
C LEU A 76 -0.19 7.27 2.94
N SER A 77 0.84 8.06 3.17
CA SER A 77 0.77 9.48 3.46
C SER A 77 1.95 10.23 2.82
N PRO A 78 1.75 11.42 2.22
CA PRO A 78 2.87 12.21 1.68
C PRO A 78 3.87 12.66 2.75
N ARG A 79 3.51 12.64 4.03
CA ARG A 79 4.40 12.98 5.16
C ARG A 79 5.34 11.86 5.56
N GLY A 80 5.08 10.64 5.05
CA GLY A 80 5.79 9.44 5.48
C GLY A 80 7.22 9.33 4.95
N LYS A 81 7.92 8.32 5.47
CA LYS A 81 9.22 7.90 4.95
C LYS A 81 9.11 7.50 3.48
N LEU A 82 10.08 7.91 2.67
CA LEU A 82 10.07 7.59 1.25
C LEU A 82 10.19 6.07 1.00
N PHE A 83 9.23 5.52 0.29
CA PHE A 83 9.26 4.15 -0.20
C PHE A 83 10.33 3.98 -1.28
N ASN A 84 11.13 2.94 -1.19
CA ASN A 84 12.20 2.64 -2.14
C ASN A 84 12.42 1.12 -2.28
N TYR A 85 13.29 0.72 -3.21
CA TYR A 85 13.65 -0.65 -3.49
C TYR A 85 14.03 -1.45 -2.23
N LYS A 86 14.91 -0.90 -1.39
CA LYS A 86 15.36 -1.56 -0.17
C LYS A 86 14.20 -1.82 0.78
N TYR A 87 13.32 -0.84 0.92
CA TYR A 87 12.16 -0.98 1.81
C TYR A 87 11.11 -1.94 1.24
N ALA A 88 10.90 -1.97 -0.07
CA ALA A 88 10.06 -2.99 -0.71
C ALA A 88 10.57 -4.41 -0.44
N LYS A 89 11.87 -4.63 -0.59
CA LYS A 89 12.54 -5.90 -0.28
C LYS A 89 12.45 -6.29 1.20
N GLU A 90 12.52 -5.33 2.11
CA GLU A 90 12.30 -5.54 3.54
C GLU A 90 10.87 -6.00 3.81
N LEU A 91 9.89 -5.27 3.28
CA LEU A 91 8.47 -5.57 3.47
C LEU A 91 8.04 -6.90 2.85
N SER A 92 8.70 -7.36 1.80
CA SER A 92 8.39 -8.67 1.19
C SER A 92 8.67 -9.87 2.10
N ASN A 93 9.43 -9.68 3.19
CA ASN A 93 9.68 -10.70 4.20
C ASN A 93 8.63 -10.75 5.30
N GLU A 94 7.71 -9.77 5.34
CA GLU A 94 6.63 -9.76 6.31
C GLU A 94 5.58 -10.82 5.95
N LYS A 95 5.10 -11.53 6.96
CA LYS A 95 4.06 -12.54 6.77
C LYS A 95 2.69 -11.93 6.50
N SER A 96 2.46 -10.74 7.04
CA SER A 96 1.25 -9.95 6.89
C SER A 96 1.60 -8.47 6.89
N LEU A 97 0.97 -7.71 6.01
CA LEU A 97 1.15 -6.28 5.86
C LEU A 97 -0.22 -5.61 5.71
N ASN A 98 -0.48 -4.65 6.57
CA ASN A 98 -1.73 -3.90 6.56
C ASN A 98 -1.48 -2.51 5.99
N LEU A 99 -2.17 -2.15 4.90
CA LEU A 99 -2.07 -0.85 4.26
C LEU A 99 -3.33 -0.03 4.52
N ILE A 100 -3.18 1.14 5.12
CA ILE A 100 -4.27 2.10 5.30
C ILE A 100 -4.27 3.04 4.10
N CYS A 101 -5.36 3.00 3.32
CA CYS A 101 -5.63 3.91 2.21
C CYS A 101 -6.47 5.08 2.72
N GLY A 102 -5.82 6.18 3.05
CA GLY A 102 -6.49 7.40 3.49
C GLY A 102 -7.15 8.18 2.36
N HIS A 103 -8.06 9.06 2.74
CA HIS A 103 -8.75 10.02 1.88
C HIS A 103 -8.84 11.38 2.57
N PHE A 104 -9.37 12.36 1.85
CA PHE A 104 -9.57 13.72 2.36
C PHE A 104 -8.26 14.37 2.81
N GLU A 105 -8.25 15.04 3.98
CA GLU A 105 -7.04 15.61 4.58
C GLU A 105 -6.21 14.58 5.38
N GLY A 106 -6.65 13.32 5.38
CA GLY A 106 -5.96 12.22 6.03
C GLY A 106 -6.76 11.56 7.15
N VAL A 107 -6.06 10.98 8.09
CA VAL A 107 -6.62 10.28 9.25
C VAL A 107 -6.29 11.02 10.54
N ASP A 108 -7.08 10.81 11.57
CA ASP A 108 -6.85 11.40 12.89
C ASP A 108 -5.50 10.92 13.45
N GLU A 109 -4.61 11.86 13.72
CA GLU A 109 -3.23 11.64 14.17
C GLU A 109 -3.12 10.77 15.43
N ARG A 110 -4.14 10.83 16.31
CA ARG A 110 -4.17 10.02 17.54
C ARG A 110 -4.18 8.52 17.26
N VAL A 111 -4.75 8.09 16.14
CA VAL A 111 -4.73 6.68 15.74
C VAL A 111 -3.34 6.25 15.29
N ILE A 112 -2.65 7.10 14.51
CA ILE A 112 -1.27 6.86 14.06
C ILE A 112 -0.36 6.62 15.26
N GLN A 113 -0.41 7.53 16.23
CA GLN A 113 0.44 7.48 17.42
C GLN A 113 0.11 6.32 18.35
N SER A 114 -1.19 6.09 18.62
CA SER A 114 -1.61 5.08 19.60
C SER A 114 -1.43 3.63 19.14
N ARG A 115 -1.28 3.39 17.84
CA ARG A 115 -1.12 2.05 17.26
C ARG A 115 0.22 1.84 16.57
N ASN A 116 1.16 2.77 16.76
CA ASN A 116 2.50 2.71 16.18
C ASN A 116 2.47 2.44 14.66
N ILE A 117 1.61 3.19 13.95
CA ILE A 117 1.44 3.07 12.51
C ILE A 117 2.59 3.80 11.82
N GLU A 118 3.27 3.13 10.91
CA GLU A 118 4.33 3.75 10.11
C GLU A 118 3.73 4.52 8.93
N GLU A 119 4.11 5.79 8.76
CA GLU A 119 3.72 6.57 7.59
C GLU A 119 4.74 6.38 6.45
N VAL A 120 4.23 6.12 5.24
CA VAL A 120 5.04 5.85 4.05
C VAL A 120 4.56 6.69 2.88
N SER A 121 5.49 7.39 2.23
CA SER A 121 5.25 8.19 1.02
C SER A 121 5.80 7.47 -0.21
N ILE A 122 5.10 7.56 -1.33
CA ILE A 122 5.57 7.06 -2.64
C ILE A 122 6.18 8.16 -3.52
N GLY A 123 6.29 9.39 -3.01
CA GLY A 123 6.89 10.51 -3.73
C GLY A 123 6.25 11.86 -3.39
N ASP A 124 6.84 12.92 -3.93
CA ASP A 124 6.47 14.32 -3.68
C ASP A 124 5.30 14.77 -4.59
N PHE A 125 4.15 14.15 -4.42
CA PHE A 125 2.92 14.50 -5.14
C PHE A 125 1.70 14.08 -4.33
N ILE A 126 0.54 14.66 -4.66
CA ILE A 126 -0.71 14.38 -3.97
C ILE A 126 -1.62 13.52 -4.85
N LEU A 127 -2.22 12.50 -4.24
CA LEU A 127 -3.24 11.63 -4.82
C LEU A 127 -4.60 11.90 -4.16
N SER A 128 -5.68 11.57 -4.86
CA SER A 128 -7.05 11.70 -4.32
C SER A 128 -7.36 10.72 -3.20
N GLY A 129 -6.58 9.63 -3.08
CA GLY A 129 -6.71 8.61 -2.06
C GLY A 129 -5.51 7.67 -2.05
N GLY A 130 -5.39 6.85 -1.02
CA GLY A 130 -4.25 5.96 -0.81
C GLY A 130 -4.27 4.69 -1.67
N GLU A 131 -5.36 4.38 -2.38
CA GLU A 131 -5.50 3.13 -3.12
C GLU A 131 -4.47 3.00 -4.26
N VAL A 132 -4.22 4.10 -5.00
CA VAL A 132 -3.19 4.11 -6.07
C VAL A 132 -1.79 3.93 -5.47
N ALA A 133 -1.51 4.56 -4.35
CA ALA A 133 -0.25 4.37 -3.62
C ALA A 133 -0.10 2.92 -3.14
N ALA A 134 -1.19 2.30 -2.67
CA ALA A 134 -1.20 0.89 -2.26
C ALA A 134 -0.86 -0.03 -3.44
N PHE A 135 -1.37 0.24 -4.63
CA PHE A 135 -1.00 -0.53 -5.82
C PHE A 135 0.50 -0.43 -6.14
N VAL A 136 1.10 0.75 -6.07
CA VAL A 136 2.54 0.94 -6.29
C VAL A 136 3.36 0.15 -5.26
N VAL A 137 2.99 0.22 -4.00
CA VAL A 137 3.66 -0.50 -2.92
C VAL A 137 3.50 -2.01 -3.08
N LEU A 138 2.29 -2.50 -3.34
CA LEU A 138 2.01 -3.92 -3.52
C LEU A 138 2.74 -4.50 -4.75
N ASP A 139 2.69 -3.82 -5.90
CA ASP A 139 3.41 -4.25 -7.11
C ASP A 139 4.89 -4.42 -6.82
N SER A 140 5.51 -3.43 -6.19
CA SER A 140 6.93 -3.45 -5.85
C SER A 140 7.28 -4.59 -4.87
N ILE A 141 6.44 -4.85 -3.86
CA ILE A 141 6.67 -5.92 -2.87
C ILE A 141 6.50 -7.31 -3.50
N LEU A 142 5.45 -7.51 -4.29
CA LEU A 142 5.10 -8.79 -4.89
C LEU A 142 6.21 -9.32 -5.81
N ARG A 143 7.00 -8.45 -6.43
CA ARG A 143 8.16 -8.82 -7.25
C ARG A 143 9.24 -9.56 -6.46
N PHE A 144 9.36 -9.32 -5.16
CA PHE A 144 10.34 -9.98 -4.29
C PHE A 144 9.84 -11.31 -3.70
N ILE A 145 8.57 -11.63 -3.85
CA ILE A 145 8.05 -12.91 -3.33
C ILE A 145 8.51 -14.04 -4.26
N PRO A 146 9.24 -15.05 -3.73
CA PRO A 146 9.75 -16.17 -4.53
C PRO A 146 8.62 -16.86 -5.31
N GLY A 147 8.84 -17.09 -6.61
CA GLY A 147 7.89 -17.76 -7.49
C GLY A 147 6.80 -16.87 -8.09
N VAL A 148 6.65 -15.60 -7.67
CA VAL A 148 5.69 -14.65 -8.28
C VAL A 148 6.16 -14.21 -9.66
N LEU A 149 7.42 -13.84 -9.81
CA LEU A 149 8.06 -13.65 -11.11
C LEU A 149 8.59 -14.99 -11.59
N GLY A 150 8.23 -15.39 -12.80
CA GLY A 150 8.49 -16.74 -13.33
C GLY A 150 9.96 -17.14 -13.49
N ASN A 151 10.93 -16.28 -13.21
CA ASN A 151 12.36 -16.56 -13.22
C ASN A 151 12.99 -15.98 -11.95
N GLU A 152 13.56 -16.85 -11.11
CA GLU A 152 14.19 -16.45 -9.83
C GLU A 152 15.37 -15.48 -10.02
N ASN A 153 16.02 -15.49 -11.20
CA ASN A 153 17.10 -14.57 -11.52
C ASN A 153 16.61 -13.18 -11.98
N SER A 154 15.32 -13.03 -12.27
CA SER A 154 14.79 -11.74 -12.75
C SER A 154 14.88 -10.61 -11.71
N ALA A 155 15.00 -10.95 -10.43
CA ALA A 155 15.15 -9.98 -9.35
C ALA A 155 16.61 -9.70 -8.97
N GLN A 156 17.59 -10.43 -9.56
CA GLN A 156 19.01 -10.36 -9.15
C GLN A 156 19.83 -9.33 -9.94
N GLU A 157 19.34 -8.84 -11.07
CA GLU A 157 20.02 -7.82 -11.90
C GLU A 157 19.14 -6.59 -12.13
N GLU A 158 18.19 -6.33 -11.23
CA GLU A 158 17.29 -5.17 -11.37
C GLU A 158 17.97 -3.87 -10.95
N SER A 159 17.48 -2.77 -11.53
CA SER A 159 17.83 -1.41 -11.11
C SER A 159 17.68 -1.26 -9.59
N PHE A 160 18.61 -0.55 -8.98
CA PHE A 160 18.71 -0.24 -7.55
C PHE A 160 19.26 -1.36 -6.63
N GLU A 161 19.45 -2.60 -7.07
CA GLU A 161 19.96 -3.66 -6.20
C GLU A 161 21.34 -3.31 -5.63
N ASN A 162 22.23 -2.78 -6.47
CA ASN A 162 23.56 -2.29 -6.08
C ASN A 162 23.67 -0.76 -6.11
N GLY A 163 22.54 -0.04 -6.04
CA GLY A 163 22.49 1.41 -6.15
C GLY A 163 22.69 1.95 -7.56
N LEU A 164 22.69 1.10 -8.57
CA LEU A 164 22.86 1.44 -9.99
C LEU A 164 21.58 1.15 -10.76
N LEU A 165 21.40 1.87 -11.86
CA LEU A 165 20.37 1.56 -12.86
C LEU A 165 20.90 0.51 -13.82
N GLU A 166 20.01 -0.31 -14.36
CA GLU A 166 20.32 -1.20 -15.48
C GLU A 166 20.75 -0.41 -16.69
N TYR A 167 21.57 -1.04 -17.52
CA TYR A 167 21.94 -0.49 -18.81
C TYR A 167 20.75 -0.50 -19.79
N PRO A 168 20.78 0.38 -20.84
CA PRO A 168 19.74 0.37 -21.88
C PRO A 168 19.64 -0.99 -22.58
N GLN A 169 18.44 -1.54 -22.64
CA GLN A 169 18.17 -2.84 -23.24
C GLN A 169 17.84 -2.70 -24.74
N PHE A 170 18.37 -3.61 -25.55
CA PHE A 170 18.12 -3.66 -26.98
C PHE A 170 17.52 -5.02 -27.38
N THR A 171 16.58 -4.99 -28.32
CA THR A 171 15.98 -6.21 -28.89
C THR A 171 16.44 -6.44 -30.33
N LYS A 172 16.08 -7.54 -30.90
CA LYS A 172 16.28 -7.83 -32.34
C LYS A 172 15.25 -7.09 -33.20
N PRO A 173 15.60 -6.73 -34.44
CA PRO A 173 16.89 -6.97 -35.14
C PRO A 173 17.99 -6.02 -34.63
N GLN A 174 19.28 -6.39 -34.91
CA GLN A 174 20.44 -5.57 -34.51
C GLN A 174 20.45 -4.17 -35.15
N ILE A 175 19.94 -4.07 -36.35
CA ILE A 175 19.74 -2.78 -37.04
C ILE A 175 18.23 -2.52 -37.09
N TRP A 176 17.82 -1.40 -36.56
CA TRP A 176 16.43 -0.91 -36.62
C TRP A 176 16.44 0.50 -37.25
N GLU A 177 15.66 0.70 -38.33
CA GLU A 177 15.49 1.96 -39.06
C GLU A 177 14.21 2.66 -38.62
#